data_b02cbfb469a9d1accc03fb01435128bd
#
_entry.id   b02cbfb469a9d1accc03fb01435128bd
#
_cell.length_a   1.000
_cell.length_b   1.000
_cell.length_c   1.000
_cell.angle_alpha   90.00
_cell.angle_beta   90.00
_cell.angle_gamma   90.00
#
_symmetry.space_group_name_H-M   'P 1'
#
loop_
_entity.id
_entity.type
_entity.pdbx_description
1 polymer ?
#
loop_
_entity_poly.entity_id
_entity_poly.type
_entity_poly.pdbx_seq_one_letter_code
_entity_poly.pdbx_strand_id
1 'polypeptide(L)'
;MNKPVLVVMAAGMGSRYGGMKQIDPVGPKGQPIVEYSLYDAHRAGFETVIFVIKHEIEEAFKAAIGDRVSQGMNVKYAFQQLDELPAGFTIPEGRVKPWGTCHAVLAAKDLIDGPFAVINADDYYGPEAFKVIYAYLSTHQDGAVYDYCMVSYLLRNTVSENGSVARGVCVTNPDGTLHSVTERTGIETYEGGIRCTSLTGEGTDDLPVEAPVSMNLWGFGKSFLDEADRRFAGWLRENLPKNPLKCEYFLPTVASELIDEGKAAVTVLKSTDKWYGVTYREDKPTVVAAITQKTQEGLYPEDLWA
;
A
#
# COMPACT_ATOMS: atom_id res chain seq x y z
N MET A 1 8.88 -18.96 14.39
CA MET A 1 8.28 -17.70 13.91
C MET A 1 7.07 -18.04 13.06
N ASN A 2 5.96 -17.29 13.21
CA ASN A 2 4.86 -17.37 12.25
C ASN A 2 5.34 -16.81 10.91
N LYS A 3 4.92 -17.42 9.80
CA LYS A 3 5.28 -16.92 8.46
C LYS A 3 4.63 -15.56 8.24
N PRO A 4 5.32 -14.63 7.53
CA PRO A 4 4.73 -13.36 7.17
C PRO A 4 3.46 -13.54 6.33
N VAL A 5 2.43 -12.71 6.59
CA VAL A 5 1.21 -12.67 5.80
C VAL A 5 1.15 -11.38 4.97
N LEU A 6 0.45 -11.42 3.85
CA LEU A 6 0.25 -10.24 3.01
C LEU A 6 -1.14 -9.66 3.24
N VAL A 7 -1.23 -8.38 3.58
CA VAL A 7 -2.48 -7.63 3.69
C VAL A 7 -2.65 -6.75 2.46
N VAL A 8 -3.76 -6.89 1.75
CA VAL A 8 -4.08 -6.15 0.53
C VAL A 8 -5.24 -5.21 0.80
N MET A 9 -4.99 -3.91 0.74
CA MET A 9 -6.01 -2.88 0.94
C MET A 9 -6.84 -2.68 -0.33
N ALA A 10 -8.05 -3.25 -0.37
CA ALA A 10 -8.95 -3.23 -1.51
C ALA A 10 -10.32 -2.55 -1.22
N ALA A 11 -10.51 -1.98 -0.02
CA ALA A 11 -11.73 -1.29 0.37
C ALA A 11 -11.87 0.13 -0.22
N GLY A 12 -10.81 0.66 -0.85
CA GLY A 12 -10.80 1.99 -1.46
C GLY A 12 -11.75 2.07 -2.65
N MET A 13 -12.61 3.10 -2.67
CA MET A 13 -13.40 3.43 -3.85
C MET A 13 -12.52 4.22 -4.81
N GLY A 14 -12.15 3.65 -5.95
CA GLY A 14 -11.44 4.35 -7.03
C GLY A 14 -12.29 5.50 -7.60
N SER A 15 -12.53 6.55 -6.79
CA SER A 15 -13.46 7.65 -7.11
C SER A 15 -13.13 8.41 -8.40
N ARG A 16 -11.88 8.32 -8.85
CA ARG A 16 -11.42 8.92 -10.13
C ARG A 16 -11.59 7.99 -11.33
N TYR A 17 -11.79 6.70 -11.11
CA TYR A 17 -11.81 5.69 -12.17
C TYR A 17 -13.22 5.35 -12.68
N GLY A 18 -14.26 5.66 -11.91
CA GLY A 18 -15.67 5.47 -12.29
C GLY A 18 -16.14 4.00 -12.28
N GLY A 19 -15.48 3.13 -11.50
CA GLY A 19 -15.82 1.70 -11.35
C GLY A 19 -14.93 1.00 -10.33
N MET A 20 -15.09 -0.32 -10.19
CA MET A 20 -14.22 -1.15 -9.35
C MET A 20 -12.85 -1.34 -10.05
N LYS A 21 -11.94 -0.37 -9.85
CA LYS A 21 -10.60 -0.32 -10.43
C LYS A 21 -9.78 -1.58 -10.12
N GLN A 22 -10.01 -2.18 -8.96
CA GLN A 22 -9.25 -3.31 -8.44
C GLN A 22 -9.45 -4.60 -9.26
N ILE A 23 -10.57 -4.70 -10.00
CA ILE A 23 -10.91 -5.88 -10.82
C ILE A 23 -10.77 -5.62 -12.32
N ASP A 24 -10.29 -4.42 -12.72
CA ASP A 24 -10.13 -4.10 -14.14
C ASP A 24 -8.96 -4.87 -14.74
N PRO A 25 -9.19 -5.69 -15.80
CA PRO A 25 -8.18 -6.59 -16.30
C PRO A 25 -7.04 -5.86 -17.03
N VAL A 26 -5.82 -6.31 -16.75
CA VAL A 26 -4.58 -5.86 -17.43
C VAL A 26 -3.81 -7.01 -18.06
N GLY A 27 -4.08 -8.23 -17.65
CA GLY A 27 -3.40 -9.43 -18.13
C GLY A 27 -4.14 -10.17 -19.26
N PRO A 28 -3.46 -11.10 -19.98
CA PRO A 28 -3.98 -11.78 -21.18
C PRO A 28 -5.18 -12.70 -20.89
N LYS A 29 -5.30 -13.21 -19.66
CA LYS A 29 -6.42 -14.05 -19.21
C LYS A 29 -7.41 -13.28 -18.33
N GLY A 30 -7.40 -11.95 -18.41
CA GLY A 30 -8.29 -11.10 -17.64
C GLY A 30 -7.84 -10.85 -16.19
N GLN A 31 -6.56 -11.08 -15.88
CA GLN A 31 -6.03 -10.84 -14.53
C GLN A 31 -5.99 -9.34 -14.22
N PRO A 32 -6.54 -8.89 -13.08
CA PRO A 32 -6.31 -7.56 -12.55
C PRO A 32 -4.85 -7.35 -12.11
N ILE A 33 -4.44 -6.09 -11.99
CA ILE A 33 -3.07 -5.71 -11.65
C ILE A 33 -2.58 -6.34 -10.34
N VAL A 34 -3.45 -6.45 -9.34
CA VAL A 34 -3.13 -7.03 -8.03
C VAL A 34 -2.70 -8.49 -8.12
N GLU A 35 -3.20 -9.27 -9.09
CA GLU A 35 -2.84 -10.68 -9.20
C GLU A 35 -1.36 -10.87 -9.54
N TYR A 36 -0.74 -9.94 -10.25
CA TYR A 36 0.70 -9.96 -10.51
C TYR A 36 1.50 -9.69 -9.23
N SER A 37 1.04 -8.75 -8.40
CA SER A 37 1.62 -8.50 -7.07
C SER A 37 1.46 -9.71 -6.15
N LEU A 38 0.33 -10.41 -6.19
CA LEU A 38 0.09 -11.63 -5.42
C LEU A 38 0.94 -12.79 -5.90
N TYR A 39 1.10 -12.94 -7.21
CA TYR A 39 1.96 -13.96 -7.80
C TYR A 39 3.43 -13.77 -7.39
N ASP A 40 3.93 -12.52 -7.45
CA ASP A 40 5.27 -12.19 -7.00
C ASP A 40 5.44 -12.42 -5.49
N ALA A 41 4.45 -12.05 -4.68
CA ALA A 41 4.44 -12.32 -3.25
C ALA A 41 4.46 -13.82 -2.94
N HIS A 42 3.65 -14.60 -3.64
CA HIS A 42 3.65 -16.07 -3.49
C HIS A 42 5.03 -16.67 -3.81
N ARG A 43 5.64 -16.26 -4.92
CA ARG A 43 7.00 -16.68 -5.29
C ARG A 43 8.06 -16.24 -4.29
N ALA A 44 7.87 -15.12 -3.61
CA ALA A 44 8.75 -14.66 -2.54
C ALA A 44 8.60 -15.46 -1.24
N GLY A 45 7.49 -16.19 -1.05
CA GLY A 45 7.23 -17.08 0.09
C GLY A 45 6.00 -16.73 0.93
N PHE A 46 5.23 -15.69 0.59
CA PHE A 46 3.95 -15.42 1.24
C PHE A 46 2.94 -16.53 0.88
N GLU A 47 2.45 -17.23 1.88
CA GLU A 47 1.47 -18.31 1.70
C GLU A 47 0.03 -17.86 1.97
N THR A 48 -0.13 -16.80 2.75
CA THR A 48 -1.44 -16.28 3.16
C THR A 48 -1.60 -14.83 2.71
N VAL A 49 -2.73 -14.54 2.07
CA VAL A 49 -3.19 -13.19 1.76
C VAL A 49 -4.47 -12.87 2.50
N ILE A 50 -4.56 -11.66 3.05
CA ILE A 50 -5.75 -11.11 3.70
C ILE A 50 -6.21 -9.93 2.88
N PHE A 51 -7.35 -10.04 2.19
CA PHE A 51 -7.96 -8.94 1.47
C PHE A 51 -8.83 -8.11 2.43
N VAL A 52 -8.53 -6.83 2.55
CA VAL A 52 -9.37 -5.87 3.25
C VAL A 52 -10.31 -5.24 2.22
N ILE A 53 -11.57 -5.60 2.27
CA ILE A 53 -12.62 -5.20 1.32
C ILE A 53 -13.80 -4.55 2.07
N LYS A 54 -14.85 -4.20 1.34
CA LYS A 54 -16.17 -3.88 1.89
C LYS A 54 -17.12 -5.03 1.64
N HIS A 55 -18.11 -5.21 2.51
CA HIS A 55 -19.14 -6.26 2.31
C HIS A 55 -19.86 -6.13 0.98
N GLU A 56 -20.11 -4.89 0.52
CA GLU A 56 -20.85 -4.63 -0.70
C GLU A 56 -20.18 -5.16 -1.98
N ILE A 57 -18.88 -5.39 -1.94
CA ILE A 57 -18.12 -5.90 -3.11
C ILE A 57 -17.65 -7.35 -2.94
N GLU A 58 -17.97 -8.00 -1.84
CA GLU A 58 -17.41 -9.32 -1.45
C GLU A 58 -17.57 -10.36 -2.56
N GLU A 59 -18.80 -10.60 -3.01
CA GLU A 59 -19.07 -11.63 -4.03
C GLU A 59 -18.39 -11.32 -5.37
N ALA A 60 -18.46 -10.05 -5.82
CA ALA A 60 -17.81 -9.64 -7.05
C ALA A 60 -16.28 -9.75 -6.96
N PHE A 61 -15.70 -9.41 -5.79
CA PHE A 61 -14.26 -9.50 -5.56
C PHE A 61 -13.78 -10.95 -5.49
N LYS A 62 -14.52 -11.83 -4.81
CA LYS A 62 -14.23 -13.27 -4.76
C LYS A 62 -14.22 -13.87 -6.16
N ALA A 63 -15.28 -13.65 -6.95
CA ALA A 63 -15.38 -14.17 -8.31
C ALA A 63 -14.29 -13.62 -9.25
N ALA A 64 -13.92 -12.36 -9.10
CA ALA A 64 -12.93 -11.72 -9.98
C ALA A 64 -11.47 -12.05 -9.63
N ILE A 65 -11.15 -12.23 -8.35
CA ILE A 65 -9.77 -12.36 -7.84
C ILE A 65 -9.64 -13.55 -6.89
N GLY A 66 -10.47 -13.60 -5.84
CA GLY A 66 -10.28 -14.52 -4.73
C GLY A 66 -10.26 -15.98 -5.12
N ASP A 67 -11.17 -16.41 -6.00
CA ASP A 67 -11.29 -17.80 -6.44
C ASP A 67 -10.07 -18.26 -7.25
N ARG A 68 -9.47 -17.37 -8.04
CA ARG A 68 -8.23 -17.69 -8.77
C ARG A 68 -7.03 -17.74 -7.84
N VAL A 69 -6.87 -16.74 -7.00
CA VAL A 69 -5.74 -16.65 -6.05
C VAL A 69 -5.76 -17.80 -5.05
N SER A 70 -6.93 -18.32 -4.68
CA SER A 70 -7.07 -19.45 -3.76
C SER A 70 -6.48 -20.77 -4.28
N GLN A 71 -6.15 -20.85 -5.58
CA GLN A 71 -5.47 -22.00 -6.15
C GLN A 71 -3.99 -22.06 -5.72
N GLY A 72 -3.37 -20.93 -5.39
CA GLY A 72 -1.97 -20.87 -4.99
C GLY A 72 -1.73 -20.34 -3.58
N MET A 73 -2.68 -19.59 -3.00
CA MET A 73 -2.52 -18.96 -1.70
C MET A 73 -3.70 -19.25 -0.76
N ASN A 74 -3.44 -19.22 0.55
CA ASN A 74 -4.50 -19.22 1.56
C ASN A 74 -5.13 -17.83 1.64
N VAL A 75 -6.37 -17.70 1.15
CA VAL A 75 -7.10 -16.44 1.05
C VAL A 75 -7.99 -16.23 2.27
N LYS A 76 -7.87 -15.07 2.92
CA LYS A 76 -8.74 -14.61 4.00
C LYS A 76 -9.33 -13.24 3.63
N TYR A 77 -10.45 -12.90 4.24
CA TYR A 77 -11.14 -11.62 4.04
C TYR A 77 -11.34 -10.91 5.38
N ALA A 78 -11.07 -9.62 5.38
CA ALA A 78 -11.39 -8.68 6.44
C ALA A 78 -12.24 -7.56 5.84
N PHE A 79 -13.11 -6.95 6.66
CA PHE A 79 -14.07 -5.96 6.17
C PHE A 79 -13.83 -4.62 6.84
N GLN A 80 -13.49 -3.61 6.06
CA GLN A 80 -13.37 -2.24 6.55
C GLN A 80 -14.74 -1.56 6.47
N GLN A 81 -15.37 -1.35 7.62
CA GLN A 81 -16.67 -0.70 7.73
C GLN A 81 -16.57 0.68 8.40
N LEU A 82 -17.49 1.59 8.05
CA LEU A 82 -17.50 2.93 8.62
C LEU A 82 -17.93 2.96 10.10
N ASP A 83 -18.70 1.99 10.54
CA ASP A 83 -19.23 1.84 11.90
C ASP A 83 -18.29 1.09 12.84
N GLU A 84 -17.19 0.54 12.35
CA GLU A 84 -16.13 -0.05 13.18
C GLU A 84 -15.33 1.05 13.88
N LEU A 85 -15.94 1.64 14.89
CA LEU A 85 -15.40 2.76 15.67
C LEU A 85 -15.27 2.38 17.14
N PRO A 86 -14.27 2.93 17.84
CA PRO A 86 -14.18 2.77 19.29
C PRO A 86 -15.42 3.31 20.01
N ALA A 87 -15.72 2.79 21.21
CA ALA A 87 -16.86 3.21 22.01
C ALA A 87 -16.86 4.75 22.22
N GLY A 88 -18.04 5.35 22.05
CA GLY A 88 -18.24 6.79 22.20
C GLY A 88 -18.06 7.61 20.91
N PHE A 89 -17.75 6.97 19.79
CA PHE A 89 -17.73 7.62 18.47
C PHE A 89 -18.89 7.14 17.60
N THR A 90 -19.34 8.03 16.72
CA THR A 90 -20.39 7.74 15.73
C THR A 90 -19.96 8.27 14.38
N ILE A 91 -20.52 7.67 13.31
CA ILE A 91 -20.27 8.14 11.95
C ILE A 91 -20.85 9.53 11.78
N PRO A 92 -20.06 10.55 11.36
CA PRO A 92 -20.60 11.87 11.03
C PRO A 92 -21.62 11.80 9.91
N GLU A 93 -22.68 12.60 10.03
CA GLU A 93 -23.68 12.73 8.98
C GLU A 93 -23.04 13.12 7.64
N GLY A 94 -23.35 12.39 6.58
CA GLY A 94 -22.81 12.60 5.23
C GLY A 94 -21.41 12.02 4.98
N ARG A 95 -20.77 11.36 5.97
CA ARG A 95 -19.49 10.70 5.73
C ARG A 95 -19.68 9.39 4.96
N VAL A 96 -19.01 9.30 3.81
CA VAL A 96 -18.90 8.07 2.97
C VAL A 96 -17.45 7.60 2.80
N LYS A 97 -16.49 8.45 3.16
CA LYS A 97 -15.07 8.16 3.01
C LYS A 97 -14.60 7.21 4.12
N PRO A 98 -13.88 6.10 3.77
CA PRO A 98 -13.24 5.23 4.76
C PRO A 98 -12.31 6.00 5.71
N TRP A 99 -11.98 5.38 6.86
CA TRP A 99 -11.17 6.02 7.90
C TRP A 99 -9.66 6.03 7.60
N GLY A 100 -9.24 5.54 6.44
CA GLY A 100 -7.86 5.57 5.99
C GLY A 100 -7.17 4.20 6.03
N THR A 101 -5.90 4.18 5.59
CA THR A 101 -5.13 2.95 5.38
C THR A 101 -4.78 2.22 6.67
N CYS A 102 -4.54 2.95 7.77
CA CYS A 102 -4.29 2.32 9.06
C CYS A 102 -5.54 1.61 9.59
N HIS A 103 -6.72 2.24 9.47
CA HIS A 103 -7.97 1.59 9.83
C HIS A 103 -8.29 0.37 8.96
N ALA A 104 -7.91 0.40 7.68
CA ALA A 104 -8.04 -0.79 6.82
C ALA A 104 -7.24 -1.97 7.37
N VAL A 105 -6.02 -1.74 7.82
CA VAL A 105 -5.18 -2.79 8.41
C VAL A 105 -5.71 -3.25 9.77
N LEU A 106 -6.26 -2.34 10.57
CA LEU A 106 -6.92 -2.70 11.84
C LEU A 106 -8.14 -3.63 11.66
N ALA A 107 -8.87 -3.49 10.55
CA ALA A 107 -9.96 -4.42 10.23
C ALA A 107 -9.48 -5.87 10.06
N ALA A 108 -8.20 -6.08 9.76
CA ALA A 108 -7.60 -7.41 9.62
C ALA A 108 -6.90 -7.92 10.90
N LYS A 109 -6.89 -7.16 12.00
CA LYS A 109 -6.05 -7.41 13.18
C LYS A 109 -6.23 -8.82 13.78
N ASP A 110 -7.44 -9.33 13.81
CA ASP A 110 -7.75 -10.65 14.39
C ASP A 110 -7.34 -11.83 13.48
N LEU A 111 -6.98 -11.56 12.24
CA LEU A 111 -6.48 -12.52 11.26
C LEU A 111 -4.94 -12.54 11.18
N ILE A 112 -4.26 -11.62 11.87
CA ILE A 112 -2.81 -11.43 11.84
C ILE A 112 -2.24 -11.82 13.21
N ASP A 113 -1.41 -12.84 13.24
CA ASP A 113 -0.79 -13.38 14.46
C ASP A 113 0.76 -13.32 14.44
N GLY A 114 1.34 -12.63 13.47
CA GLY A 114 2.78 -12.51 13.26
C GLY A 114 3.17 -11.30 12.42
N PRO A 115 4.36 -11.34 11.79
CA PRO A 115 4.79 -10.29 10.88
C PRO A 115 3.89 -10.24 9.64
N PHE A 116 3.72 -9.04 9.08
CA PHE A 116 2.88 -8.86 7.90
C PHE A 116 3.39 -7.73 7.00
N ALA A 117 3.15 -7.87 5.70
CA ALA A 117 3.33 -6.81 4.72
C ALA A 117 1.98 -6.22 4.31
N VAL A 118 1.96 -4.96 3.92
CA VAL A 118 0.77 -4.23 3.45
C VAL A 118 1.01 -3.67 2.08
N ILE A 119 0.03 -3.83 1.15
CA ILE A 119 0.03 -3.25 -0.19
C ILE A 119 -1.33 -2.66 -0.57
N ASN A 120 -1.33 -1.82 -1.59
CA ASN A 120 -2.56 -1.40 -2.27
C ASN A 120 -2.99 -2.45 -3.31
N ALA A 121 -4.29 -2.59 -3.52
CA ALA A 121 -4.86 -3.54 -4.51
C ALA A 121 -4.80 -3.03 -5.96
N ASP A 122 -4.42 -1.78 -6.20
CA ASP A 122 -4.43 -1.15 -7.51
C ASP A 122 -3.02 -0.85 -8.05
N ASP A 123 -2.00 -1.46 -7.42
CA ASP A 123 -0.60 -1.24 -7.70
C ASP A 123 0.13 -2.54 -8.09
N TYR A 124 1.09 -2.41 -9.02
CA TYR A 124 2.08 -3.42 -9.35
C TYR A 124 3.42 -3.03 -8.73
N TYR A 125 3.96 -3.90 -7.88
CA TYR A 125 5.18 -3.63 -7.10
C TYR A 125 6.44 -4.26 -7.69
N GLY A 126 6.31 -5.39 -8.40
CA GLY A 126 7.41 -6.15 -8.97
C GLY A 126 8.04 -7.19 -8.03
N PRO A 127 8.73 -8.19 -8.60
CA PRO A 127 9.19 -9.37 -7.86
C PRO A 127 10.29 -9.07 -6.83
N GLU A 128 11.20 -8.12 -7.10
CA GLU A 128 12.29 -7.79 -6.18
C GLU A 128 11.75 -7.17 -4.89
N ALA A 129 10.72 -6.32 -5.00
CA ALA A 129 10.10 -5.69 -3.84
C ALA A 129 9.53 -6.73 -2.85
N PHE A 130 8.83 -7.76 -3.35
CA PHE A 130 8.31 -8.82 -2.49
C PHE A 130 9.40 -9.71 -1.93
N LYS A 131 10.45 -9.98 -2.69
CA LYS A 131 11.59 -10.78 -2.24
C LYS A 131 12.30 -10.12 -1.06
N VAL A 132 12.61 -8.81 -1.15
CA VAL A 132 13.34 -8.12 -0.09
C VAL A 132 12.48 -7.94 1.17
N ILE A 133 11.19 -7.64 1.05
CA ILE A 133 10.33 -7.48 2.22
C ILE A 133 10.03 -8.81 2.91
N TYR A 134 9.80 -9.89 2.14
CA TYR A 134 9.60 -11.22 2.72
C TYR A 134 10.85 -11.70 3.47
N ALA A 135 12.03 -11.54 2.88
CA ALA A 135 13.30 -11.92 3.51
C ALA A 135 13.49 -11.16 4.84
N TYR A 136 13.20 -9.86 4.84
CA TYR A 136 13.28 -9.05 6.05
C TYR A 136 12.31 -9.56 7.13
N LEU A 137 11.03 -9.63 6.84
CA LEU A 137 9.98 -10.05 7.78
C LEU A 137 10.16 -11.47 8.30
N SER A 138 10.83 -12.33 7.55
CA SER A 138 11.11 -13.71 7.96
C SER A 138 12.26 -13.84 8.96
N THR A 139 13.09 -12.81 9.11
CA THR A 139 14.32 -12.87 9.91
C THR A 139 14.38 -11.82 11.02
N HIS A 140 13.54 -10.78 10.96
CA HIS A 140 13.52 -9.68 11.92
C HIS A 140 12.29 -9.77 12.83
N GLN A 141 12.45 -9.34 14.06
CA GLN A 141 11.40 -9.38 15.09
C GLN A 141 11.49 -8.13 15.96
N ASP A 142 10.34 -7.72 16.49
CA ASP A 142 10.27 -6.66 17.49
C ASP A 142 11.13 -7.01 18.72
N GLY A 143 11.95 -6.04 19.11
CA GLY A 143 12.77 -6.08 20.31
C GLY A 143 12.34 -5.00 21.32
N ALA A 144 13.31 -4.40 22.00
CA ALA A 144 13.07 -3.22 22.84
C ALA A 144 12.58 -2.01 22.02
N VAL A 145 13.01 -1.93 20.77
CA VAL A 145 12.51 -1.05 19.73
C VAL A 145 11.84 -1.94 18.68
N TYR A 146 10.65 -1.55 18.21
CA TYR A 146 9.93 -2.26 17.15
C TYR A 146 10.71 -2.20 15.84
N ASP A 147 10.82 -3.32 15.17
CA ASP A 147 11.66 -3.48 13.97
C ASP A 147 10.78 -3.64 12.72
N TYR A 148 10.52 -2.52 12.07
CA TYR A 148 9.67 -2.42 10.88
C TYR A 148 10.49 -2.17 9.62
N CYS A 149 9.87 -2.31 8.47
CA CYS A 149 10.48 -1.97 7.19
C CYS A 149 9.47 -1.36 6.21
N MET A 150 10.01 -0.76 5.17
CA MET A 150 9.25 -0.36 4.00
C MET A 150 10.09 -0.56 2.74
N VAL A 151 9.48 -0.79 1.60
CA VAL A 151 10.18 -0.82 0.32
C VAL A 151 10.04 0.53 -0.36
N SER A 152 11.17 1.17 -0.65
CA SER A 152 11.23 2.41 -1.41
C SER A 152 11.51 2.15 -2.87
N TYR A 153 10.96 3.01 -3.72
CA TYR A 153 11.20 3.05 -5.16
C TYR A 153 11.92 4.34 -5.52
N LEU A 154 12.61 4.35 -6.65
CA LEU A 154 13.15 5.59 -7.19
C LEU A 154 12.01 6.44 -7.74
N LEU A 155 11.98 7.73 -7.42
CA LEU A 155 10.91 8.64 -7.84
C LEU A 155 10.65 8.57 -9.35
N ARG A 156 11.72 8.55 -10.19
CA ARG A 156 11.60 8.42 -11.65
C ARG A 156 10.85 7.17 -12.13
N ASN A 157 10.79 6.12 -11.31
CA ASN A 157 10.12 4.87 -11.62
C ASN A 157 8.65 4.85 -11.18
N THR A 158 8.13 5.98 -10.67
CA THR A 158 6.77 6.08 -10.09
C THR A 158 5.94 7.25 -10.62
N VAL A 159 6.48 8.04 -11.54
CA VAL A 159 5.76 9.16 -12.19
C VAL A 159 4.87 8.66 -13.33
N SER A 160 3.82 9.43 -13.66
CA SER A 160 2.95 9.20 -14.80
C SER A 160 3.21 10.25 -15.90
N GLU A 161 3.10 9.84 -17.15
CA GLU A 161 3.11 10.75 -18.29
C GLU A 161 1.75 11.43 -18.52
N ASN A 162 0.69 10.93 -17.89
CA ASN A 162 -0.69 11.35 -18.10
C ASN A 162 -1.17 12.41 -17.09
N GLY A 163 -0.31 12.82 -16.16
CA GLY A 163 -0.63 13.85 -15.18
C GLY A 163 0.20 13.79 -13.92
N SER A 164 -0.06 14.72 -13.02
CA SER A 164 0.66 14.80 -11.77
C SER A 164 0.23 13.70 -10.78
N VAL A 165 1.18 13.26 -9.95
CA VAL A 165 0.97 12.25 -8.92
C VAL A 165 1.32 12.78 -7.53
N ALA A 166 0.92 12.04 -6.48
CA ALA A 166 1.34 12.28 -5.11
C ALA A 166 2.17 11.11 -4.61
N ARG A 167 3.27 11.38 -3.87
CA ARG A 167 4.18 10.37 -3.34
C ARG A 167 4.69 10.75 -1.96
N GLY A 168 4.85 9.76 -1.09
CA GLY A 168 5.58 9.92 0.16
C GLY A 168 7.08 9.95 -0.10
N VAL A 169 7.67 11.14 -0.20
CA VAL A 169 9.13 11.27 -0.37
C VAL A 169 9.82 10.98 0.95
N CYS A 170 10.76 10.03 0.93
CA CYS A 170 11.46 9.53 2.10
C CYS A 170 12.81 10.22 2.29
N VAL A 171 13.15 10.50 3.53
CA VAL A 171 14.50 10.86 3.97
C VAL A 171 15.03 9.71 4.84
N THR A 172 16.23 9.25 4.56
CA THR A 172 16.86 8.14 5.29
C THR A 172 18.04 8.61 6.13
N ASN A 173 18.21 7.98 7.29
CA ASN A 173 19.40 8.12 8.10
C ASN A 173 20.61 7.42 7.44
N PRO A 174 21.86 7.71 7.87
CA PRO A 174 23.06 7.04 7.34
C PRO A 174 23.07 5.52 7.52
N ASP A 175 22.36 5.00 8.52
CA ASP A 175 22.23 3.56 8.81
C ASP A 175 21.16 2.86 7.93
N GLY A 176 20.48 3.61 7.06
CA GLY A 176 19.44 3.08 6.16
C GLY A 176 18.03 3.04 6.76
N THR A 177 17.86 3.53 7.99
CA THR A 177 16.52 3.66 8.59
C THR A 177 15.79 4.90 8.07
N LEU A 178 14.46 4.89 8.11
CA LEU A 178 13.62 6.02 7.75
C LEU A 178 13.77 7.13 8.79
N HIS A 179 14.15 8.33 8.34
CA HIS A 179 14.10 9.53 9.17
C HIS A 179 12.72 10.18 9.11
N SER A 180 12.20 10.35 7.90
CA SER A 180 10.88 10.95 7.69
C SER A 180 10.29 10.55 6.35
N VAL A 181 8.96 10.63 6.25
CA VAL A 181 8.23 10.52 4.98
C VAL A 181 7.30 11.72 4.86
N THR A 182 7.41 12.45 3.75
CA THR A 182 6.61 13.64 3.48
C THR A 182 5.79 13.44 2.22
N GLU A 183 4.47 13.53 2.33
CA GLU A 183 3.59 13.50 1.17
C GLU A 183 3.81 14.74 0.31
N ARG A 184 4.25 14.52 -0.92
CA ARG A 184 4.42 15.58 -1.94
C ARG A 184 3.37 15.37 -3.01
N THR A 185 2.70 16.45 -3.39
CA THR A 185 1.62 16.45 -4.38
C THR A 185 2.03 17.24 -5.62
N GLY A 186 1.27 17.07 -6.73
CA GLY A 186 1.60 17.77 -7.97
C GLY A 186 2.95 17.37 -8.55
N ILE A 187 3.40 16.14 -8.32
CA ILE A 187 4.66 15.63 -8.86
C ILE A 187 4.47 15.34 -10.35
N GLU A 188 5.28 15.98 -11.16
CA GLU A 188 5.27 15.85 -12.61
C GLU A 188 6.68 15.94 -13.21
N THR A 189 6.86 15.34 -14.38
CA THR A 189 8.09 15.46 -15.16
C THR A 189 8.07 16.74 -16.00
N TYR A 190 9.24 17.36 -16.17
CA TYR A 190 9.45 18.50 -17.06
C TYR A 190 10.83 18.40 -17.72
N GLU A 191 11.18 19.29 -18.65
CA GLU A 191 12.45 19.23 -19.39
C GLU A 191 13.70 19.24 -18.48
N GLY A 192 13.60 19.86 -17.29
CA GLY A 192 14.69 19.93 -16.30
C GLY A 192 14.75 18.78 -15.29
N GLY A 193 13.76 17.88 -15.25
CA GLY A 193 13.70 16.79 -14.26
C GLY A 193 12.31 16.49 -13.71
N ILE A 194 12.19 16.41 -12.40
CA ILE A 194 10.93 16.16 -11.68
C ILE A 194 10.71 17.30 -10.68
N ARG A 195 9.51 17.86 -10.68
CA ARG A 195 9.08 18.89 -9.73
C ARG A 195 7.77 18.51 -9.04
N CYS A 196 7.46 19.19 -7.96
CA CYS A 196 6.22 19.05 -7.22
C CYS A 196 5.68 20.40 -6.75
N THR A 197 4.43 20.44 -6.31
CA THR A 197 3.89 21.61 -5.61
C THR A 197 4.71 21.88 -4.35
N SER A 198 5.08 23.14 -4.12
CA SER A 198 5.81 23.53 -2.92
C SER A 198 4.97 23.28 -1.67
N LEU A 199 5.63 22.91 -0.56
CA LEU A 199 4.97 22.73 0.74
C LEU A 199 4.36 24.03 1.28
N THR A 200 4.82 25.19 0.81
CA THR A 200 4.20 26.48 1.14
C THR A 200 2.88 26.71 0.41
N GLY A 201 2.56 25.88 -0.60
CA GLY A 201 1.40 26.04 -1.49
C GLY A 201 1.60 27.04 -2.62
N GLU A 202 2.73 27.73 -2.66
CA GLU A 202 3.07 28.68 -3.71
C GLU A 202 4.30 28.21 -4.52
N GLY A 203 4.13 28.06 -5.83
CA GLY A 203 5.20 27.63 -6.73
C GLY A 203 5.49 26.13 -6.70
N THR A 204 6.66 25.77 -7.18
CA THR A 204 7.12 24.38 -7.29
C THR A 204 8.53 24.22 -6.72
N ASP A 205 8.80 23.01 -6.18
CA ASP A 205 10.13 22.59 -5.74
C ASP A 205 10.63 21.48 -6.66
N ASP A 206 11.92 21.50 -7.01
CA ASP A 206 12.55 20.39 -7.71
C ASP A 206 12.81 19.22 -6.74
N LEU A 207 12.59 18.00 -7.25
CA LEU A 207 12.88 16.77 -6.52
C LEU A 207 14.00 15.99 -7.22
N PRO A 208 14.94 15.40 -6.47
CA PRO A 208 15.94 14.51 -7.05
C PRO A 208 15.22 13.33 -7.75
N VAL A 209 15.59 13.05 -8.99
CA VAL A 209 14.98 11.98 -9.80
C VAL A 209 15.15 10.59 -9.17
N GLU A 210 16.17 10.43 -8.33
CA GLU A 210 16.46 9.20 -7.58
C GLU A 210 16.01 9.25 -6.12
N ALA A 211 15.21 10.27 -5.74
CA ALA A 211 14.66 10.33 -4.38
C ALA A 211 13.93 9.03 -4.04
N PRO A 212 14.16 8.44 -2.86
CA PRO A 212 13.37 7.30 -2.42
C PRO A 212 11.95 7.73 -2.09
N VAL A 213 10.96 6.98 -2.60
CA VAL A 213 9.55 7.25 -2.36
C VAL A 213 8.82 6.01 -1.86
N SER A 214 7.87 6.22 -0.98
CA SER A 214 6.93 5.20 -0.51
C SER A 214 5.79 5.02 -1.51
N MET A 215 5.50 3.75 -1.82
CA MET A 215 4.34 3.34 -2.61
C MET A 215 3.38 2.47 -1.78
N ASN A 216 3.35 2.67 -0.46
CA ASN A 216 2.56 1.90 0.50
C ASN A 216 2.90 0.40 0.58
N LEU A 217 4.14 0.01 0.29
CA LEU A 217 4.64 -1.33 0.60
C LEU A 217 5.39 -1.27 1.94
N TRP A 218 4.71 -1.64 3.01
CA TRP A 218 5.22 -1.61 4.38
C TRP A 218 5.25 -3.00 4.99
N GLY A 219 6.20 -3.23 5.89
CA GLY A 219 6.34 -4.45 6.67
C GLY A 219 6.38 -4.15 8.17
N PHE A 220 5.58 -4.86 8.94
CA PHE A 220 5.38 -4.63 10.37
C PHE A 220 5.39 -5.92 11.17
N GLY A 221 5.74 -5.82 12.46
CA GLY A 221 5.40 -6.79 13.48
C GLY A 221 3.98 -6.58 14.02
N LYS A 222 3.49 -7.52 14.81
CA LYS A 222 2.16 -7.43 15.44
C LYS A 222 2.04 -6.20 16.37
N SER A 223 3.13 -5.74 16.96
CA SER A 223 3.19 -4.52 17.77
C SER A 223 2.60 -3.29 17.09
N PHE A 224 2.71 -3.21 15.75
CA PHE A 224 2.10 -2.11 15.00
C PHE A 224 0.57 -2.08 15.14
N LEU A 225 -0.08 -3.25 15.10
CA LEU A 225 -1.54 -3.35 15.27
C LEU A 225 -1.97 -2.90 16.66
N ASP A 226 -1.23 -3.32 17.69
CA ASP A 226 -1.52 -2.97 19.09
C ASP A 226 -1.36 -1.45 19.31
N GLU A 227 -0.29 -0.85 18.75
CA GLU A 227 -0.06 0.60 18.82
C GLU A 227 -1.11 1.38 18.02
N ALA A 228 -1.44 0.94 16.82
CA ALA A 228 -2.43 1.59 15.97
C ALA A 228 -3.84 1.55 16.59
N ASP A 229 -4.27 0.40 17.13
CA ASP A 229 -5.57 0.24 17.80
C ASP A 229 -5.68 1.15 19.02
N ARG A 230 -4.64 1.17 19.86
CA ARG A 230 -4.57 2.00 21.06
C ARG A 230 -4.64 3.50 20.76
N ARG A 231 -4.07 3.95 19.64
CA ARG A 231 -4.01 5.37 19.23
C ARG A 231 -5.27 5.83 18.52
N PHE A 232 -6.03 4.94 17.91
CA PHE A 232 -7.14 5.32 17.02
C PHE A 232 -8.21 6.19 17.70
N ALA A 233 -8.61 5.86 18.92
CA ALA A 233 -9.58 6.69 19.68
C ALA A 233 -9.06 8.11 19.98
N GLY A 234 -7.77 8.25 20.29
CA GLY A 234 -7.10 9.53 20.49
C GLY A 234 -7.05 10.35 19.20
N TRP A 235 -6.66 9.70 18.11
CA TRP A 235 -6.63 10.30 16.79
C TRP A 235 -8.01 10.81 16.34
N LEU A 236 -9.07 10.03 16.60
CA LEU A 236 -10.45 10.45 16.30
C LEU A 236 -10.85 11.71 17.08
N ARG A 237 -10.56 11.78 18.39
CA ARG A 237 -10.87 12.96 19.21
C ARG A 237 -10.25 14.23 18.66
N GLU A 238 -9.05 14.12 18.14
CA GLU A 238 -8.31 15.27 17.62
C GLU A 238 -8.72 15.66 16.20
N ASN A 239 -8.92 14.69 15.30
CA ASN A 239 -9.04 14.96 13.88
C ASN A 239 -10.49 15.01 13.38
N LEU A 240 -11.41 14.30 14.05
CA LEU A 240 -12.82 14.30 13.68
C LEU A 240 -13.47 15.69 13.73
N PRO A 241 -13.25 16.52 14.78
CA PRO A 241 -13.79 17.89 14.82
C PRO A 241 -13.22 18.80 13.73
N LYS A 242 -11.97 18.58 13.30
CA LYS A 242 -11.32 19.40 12.28
C LYS A 242 -11.82 19.09 10.87
N ASN A 243 -12.07 17.82 10.56
CA ASN A 243 -12.48 17.40 9.23
C ASN A 243 -13.36 16.12 9.29
N PRO A 244 -14.65 16.24 9.70
CA PRO A 244 -15.49 15.09 9.99
C PRO A 244 -15.74 14.18 8.77
N LEU A 245 -15.76 14.75 7.55
CA LEU A 245 -16.10 14.01 6.35
C LEU A 245 -14.90 13.38 5.63
N LYS A 246 -13.66 13.87 5.89
CA LYS A 246 -12.51 13.49 5.05
C LYS A 246 -11.23 13.12 5.83
N CYS A 247 -11.19 13.27 7.18
CA CYS A 247 -10.01 12.87 7.94
C CYS A 247 -9.73 11.37 7.74
N GLU A 248 -8.46 11.02 7.63
CA GLU A 248 -8.00 9.64 7.39
C GLU A 248 -6.84 9.29 8.32
N TYR A 249 -6.94 8.15 8.96
CA TYR A 249 -5.91 7.55 9.80
C TYR A 249 -4.96 6.75 8.92
N PHE A 250 -3.80 7.32 8.60
CA PHE A 250 -2.85 6.74 7.65
C PHE A 250 -1.78 5.88 8.33
N LEU A 251 -1.37 4.80 7.66
CA LEU A 251 -0.26 3.94 8.08
C LEU A 251 1.06 4.74 8.30
N PRO A 252 1.52 5.57 7.34
CA PRO A 252 2.76 6.30 7.51
C PRO A 252 2.75 7.26 8.70
N THR A 253 1.57 7.82 9.05
CA THR A 253 1.44 8.72 10.21
C THR A 253 1.76 7.98 11.50
N VAL A 254 1.16 6.80 11.70
CA VAL A 254 1.42 5.99 12.90
C VAL A 254 2.88 5.53 12.97
N ALA A 255 3.45 5.11 11.83
CA ALA A 255 4.86 4.73 11.77
C ALA A 255 5.78 5.91 12.13
N SER A 256 5.51 7.12 11.61
CA SER A 256 6.28 8.34 11.93
C SER A 256 6.18 8.71 13.41
N GLU A 257 4.97 8.68 13.99
CA GLU A 257 4.79 8.92 15.44
C GLU A 257 5.61 7.95 16.29
N LEU A 258 5.65 6.67 15.91
CA LEU A 258 6.43 5.66 16.63
C LEU A 258 7.95 5.87 16.49
N ILE A 259 8.42 6.35 15.33
CA ILE A 259 9.81 6.76 15.13
C ILE A 259 10.14 7.95 16.02
N ASP A 260 9.33 8.99 16.01
CA ASP A 260 9.53 10.22 16.81
C ASP A 260 9.52 9.95 18.31
N GLU A 261 8.74 8.96 18.76
CA GLU A 261 8.72 8.48 20.15
C GLU A 261 9.91 7.57 20.51
N GLY A 262 10.77 7.22 19.56
CA GLY A 262 11.87 6.27 19.75
C GLY A 262 11.42 4.82 19.99
N LYS A 263 10.17 4.49 19.65
CA LYS A 263 9.59 3.16 19.85
C LYS A 263 9.80 2.24 18.67
N ALA A 264 9.98 2.78 17.46
CA ALA A 264 10.18 2.00 16.25
C ALA A 264 11.37 2.52 15.42
N ALA A 265 12.03 1.59 14.76
CA ALA A 265 12.93 1.85 13.64
C ALA A 265 12.31 1.23 12.38
N VAL A 266 12.36 1.95 11.26
CA VAL A 266 11.85 1.47 9.98
C VAL A 266 13.00 1.36 9.00
N THR A 267 13.42 0.16 8.65
CA THR A 267 14.45 -0.06 7.64
C THR A 267 13.91 0.23 6.25
N VAL A 268 14.60 1.07 5.48
CA VAL A 268 14.22 1.40 4.10
C VAL A 268 14.88 0.42 3.14
N LEU A 269 14.13 -0.60 2.74
CA LEU A 269 14.52 -1.56 1.72
C LEU A 269 14.42 -0.91 0.34
N LYS A 270 15.27 -1.31 -0.59
CA LYS A 270 15.32 -0.72 -1.93
C LYS A 270 14.85 -1.74 -2.96
N SER A 271 13.99 -1.31 -3.88
CA SER A 271 13.65 -2.06 -5.08
C SER A 271 14.12 -1.29 -6.32
N THR A 272 14.65 -2.02 -7.29
CA THR A 272 14.96 -1.51 -8.63
C THR A 272 13.81 -1.71 -9.61
N ASP A 273 12.74 -2.38 -9.18
CA ASP A 273 11.57 -2.59 -10.01
C ASP A 273 10.93 -1.27 -10.44
N LYS A 274 10.33 -1.27 -11.60
CA LYS A 274 9.44 -0.19 -12.01
C LYS A 274 8.06 -0.46 -11.43
N TRP A 275 7.59 0.49 -10.63
CA TRP A 275 6.23 0.49 -10.13
C TRP A 275 5.25 0.88 -11.25
N TYR A 276 4.08 0.28 -11.27
CA TYR A 276 2.97 0.68 -12.12
C TYR A 276 1.70 0.76 -11.30
N GLY A 277 0.90 1.79 -11.56
CA GLY A 277 -0.43 1.95 -11.01
C GLY A 277 -1.35 2.57 -12.06
N VAL A 278 -2.64 2.30 -11.95
CA VAL A 278 -3.63 2.93 -12.83
C VAL A 278 -4.20 4.13 -12.08
N THR A 279 -3.45 5.24 -12.00
CA THR A 279 -3.93 6.48 -11.36
C THR A 279 -4.96 7.17 -12.24
N TYR A 280 -4.67 7.23 -13.53
CA TYR A 280 -5.55 7.75 -14.57
C TYR A 280 -6.00 6.59 -15.48
N ARG A 281 -7.15 6.73 -16.12
CA ARG A 281 -7.64 5.71 -17.07
C ARG A 281 -6.68 5.53 -18.25
N GLU A 282 -5.99 6.61 -18.60
CA GLU A 282 -4.97 6.69 -19.65
C GLU A 282 -3.68 5.93 -19.30
N ASP A 283 -3.43 5.59 -18.02
CA ASP A 283 -2.28 4.77 -17.60
C ASP A 283 -2.47 3.30 -17.98
N LYS A 284 -3.72 2.83 -18.13
CA LYS A 284 -4.02 1.41 -18.37
C LYS A 284 -3.31 0.82 -19.60
N PRO A 285 -3.27 1.46 -20.79
CA PRO A 285 -2.53 0.92 -21.93
C PRO A 285 -1.04 0.69 -21.64
N THR A 286 -0.41 1.58 -20.88
CA THR A 286 1.00 1.46 -20.46
C THR A 286 1.19 0.26 -19.54
N VAL A 287 0.28 0.05 -18.58
CA VAL A 287 0.30 -1.10 -17.68
C VAL A 287 0.11 -2.40 -18.46
N VAL A 288 -0.89 -2.48 -19.35
CA VAL A 288 -1.14 -3.65 -20.20
C VAL A 288 0.08 -3.97 -21.05
N ALA A 289 0.69 -2.99 -21.69
CA ALA A 289 1.90 -3.18 -22.50
C ALA A 289 3.07 -3.72 -21.64
N ALA A 290 3.29 -3.18 -20.46
CA ALA A 290 4.33 -3.62 -19.54
C ALA A 290 4.10 -5.07 -19.06
N ILE A 291 2.88 -5.43 -18.70
CA ILE A 291 2.53 -6.79 -18.28
C ILE A 291 2.68 -7.78 -19.47
N THR A 292 2.20 -7.40 -20.65
CA THR A 292 2.35 -8.21 -21.87
C THR A 292 3.83 -8.48 -22.19
N GLN A 293 4.67 -7.45 -22.13
CA GLN A 293 6.11 -7.60 -22.34
C GLN A 293 6.73 -8.56 -21.31
N LYS A 294 6.42 -8.40 -20.02
CA LYS A 294 6.92 -9.27 -18.95
C LYS A 294 6.47 -10.72 -19.12
N THR A 295 5.26 -10.95 -19.63
CA THR A 295 4.77 -12.29 -19.98
C THR A 295 5.54 -12.88 -21.16
N GLN A 296 5.79 -12.09 -22.21
CA GLN A 296 6.60 -12.53 -23.38
C GLN A 296 8.06 -12.83 -23.01
N GLU A 297 8.62 -12.09 -22.07
CA GLU A 297 9.98 -12.30 -21.51
C GLU A 297 10.05 -13.51 -20.56
N GLY A 298 8.92 -14.15 -20.26
CA GLY A 298 8.83 -15.33 -19.40
C GLY A 298 8.89 -15.04 -17.91
N LEU A 299 8.74 -13.77 -17.49
CA LEU A 299 8.65 -13.41 -16.06
C LEU A 299 7.35 -13.94 -15.45
N TYR A 300 6.26 -13.85 -16.21
CA TYR A 300 4.94 -14.36 -15.83
C TYR A 300 4.43 -15.39 -16.81
N PRO A 301 3.79 -16.48 -16.36
CA PRO A 301 3.00 -17.34 -17.22
C PRO A 301 1.73 -16.60 -17.71
N GLU A 302 1.12 -17.06 -18.79
CA GLU A 302 -0.17 -16.51 -19.25
C GLU A 302 -1.28 -16.71 -18.22
N ASP A 303 -1.25 -17.83 -17.50
CA ASP A 303 -2.13 -18.13 -16.38
C ASP A 303 -1.29 -18.19 -15.10
N LEU A 304 -1.52 -17.23 -14.20
CA LEU A 304 -0.69 -17.06 -13.00
C LEU A 304 -0.87 -18.19 -11.98
N TRP A 305 -2.02 -18.87 -12.00
CA TRP A 305 -2.40 -19.84 -10.97
C TRP A 305 -2.65 -21.26 -11.52
N ALA A 306 -2.29 -21.52 -12.79
CA ALA A 306 -2.42 -22.84 -13.42
C ALA A 306 -1.37 -23.85 -12.94
#